data_add345c5bc7be4f54787aeb860e40776
#
_entry.id   add345c5bc7be4f54787aeb860e40776
#
_cell.length_a   1.000
_cell.length_b   1.000
_cell.length_c   1.000
_cell.angle_alpha   90.00
_cell.angle_beta   90.00
_cell.angle_gamma   90.00
#
_symmetry.space_group_name_H-M   'P 1'
#
loop_
_entity.id
_entity.type
_entity.pdbx_description
1 polymer ?
#
loop_
_entity_poly.entity_id
_entity_poly.type
_entity_poly.pdbx_seq_one_letter_code
_entity_poly.pdbx_strand_id
1 'polypeptide(L)'
;MRKNLIIVILLVVNLTAIAQKKPDNKEVMKKIELQSFTNKMALEMGMAIVELAKSRNQNIGIEISRLNQTVFLYIGDGLPVDKHNWLRRKANVAKQFEESSLSVKNDLKEGNMSLEKTFGLDEKDFIAKGGSIPIFVKAVGMVATITVSGLHDEEDHKIIIDALKGKYF
;
A
#
# COMPACT_ATOMS: atom_id res chain seq x y z
N MET A 1 -70.45 28.20 -31.59
CA MET A 1 -69.06 28.53 -31.21
C MET A 1 -68.59 27.53 -30.18
N ARG A 2 -67.81 26.52 -30.56
CA ARG A 2 -67.26 25.47 -29.65
C ARG A 2 -65.83 25.89 -29.33
N LYS A 3 -65.54 26.18 -28.04
CA LYS A 3 -64.18 26.44 -27.54
C LYS A 3 -63.49 25.13 -27.25
N ASN A 4 -62.43 24.81 -28.01
CA ASN A 4 -61.58 23.65 -27.77
C ASN A 4 -60.61 24.01 -26.63
N LEU A 5 -60.72 23.23 -25.51
CA LEU A 5 -59.80 23.33 -24.37
C LEU A 5 -58.64 22.35 -24.68
N ILE A 6 -57.48 22.87 -24.92
CA ILE A 6 -56.25 22.07 -25.07
C ILE A 6 -55.65 21.87 -23.67
N ILE A 7 -55.71 20.65 -23.20
CA ILE A 7 -55.05 20.24 -21.96
C ILE A 7 -53.60 19.85 -22.30
N VAL A 8 -52.67 20.67 -21.85
CA VAL A 8 -51.22 20.34 -21.91
C VAL A 8 -50.88 19.53 -20.68
N ILE A 9 -50.61 18.23 -20.86
CA ILE A 9 -50.11 17.37 -19.80
C ILE A 9 -48.59 17.56 -19.72
N LEU A 10 -48.10 18.24 -18.69
CA LEU A 10 -46.69 18.33 -18.36
C LEU A 10 -46.24 16.99 -17.72
N LEU A 11 -45.50 16.20 -18.46
CA LEU A 11 -44.84 14.99 -17.94
C LEU A 11 -43.59 15.41 -17.17
N VAL A 12 -43.67 15.48 -15.85
CA VAL A 12 -42.49 15.70 -14.99
C VAL A 12 -41.75 14.36 -14.85
N VAL A 13 -40.68 14.19 -15.62
CA VAL A 13 -39.78 13.06 -15.46
C VAL A 13 -38.87 13.36 -14.27
N ASN A 14 -39.18 12.74 -13.13
CA ASN A 14 -38.27 12.73 -12.00
C ASN A 14 -37.04 11.84 -12.32
N LEU A 15 -35.96 12.44 -12.81
CA LEU A 15 -34.65 11.81 -12.85
C LEU A 15 -34.12 11.72 -11.41
N THR A 16 -34.40 10.66 -10.70
CA THR A 16 -33.65 10.31 -9.49
C THR A 16 -32.25 9.91 -9.94
N ALA A 17 -31.31 10.82 -9.88
CA ALA A 17 -29.89 10.52 -10.00
C ALA A 17 -29.55 9.56 -8.85
N ILE A 18 -29.43 8.27 -9.16
CA ILE A 18 -28.79 7.30 -8.26
C ILE A 18 -27.33 7.73 -8.20
N ALA A 19 -26.98 8.48 -7.16
CA ALA A 19 -25.59 8.73 -6.82
C ALA A 19 -24.96 7.36 -6.55
N GLN A 20 -24.22 6.82 -7.53
CA GLN A 20 -23.35 5.69 -7.30
C GLN A 20 -22.39 6.11 -6.20
N LYS A 21 -22.59 5.56 -5.00
CA LYS A 21 -21.67 5.67 -3.87
C LYS A 21 -20.33 5.16 -4.41
N LYS A 22 -19.37 6.09 -4.70
CA LYS A 22 -17.99 5.73 -4.97
C LYS A 22 -17.58 4.74 -3.86
N PRO A 23 -16.94 3.60 -4.19
CA PRO A 23 -16.43 2.72 -3.16
C PRO A 23 -15.56 3.56 -2.22
N ASP A 24 -15.74 3.35 -0.93
CA ASP A 24 -15.01 4.01 0.16
C ASP A 24 -13.51 3.70 -0.05
N ASN A 25 -12.86 4.53 -0.84
CA ASN A 25 -11.45 4.42 -1.13
C ASN A 25 -10.75 4.91 0.14
N LYS A 26 -10.64 4.02 1.16
CA LYS A 26 -9.75 4.28 2.29
C LYS A 26 -8.42 4.67 1.70
N GLU A 27 -8.06 5.92 1.84
CA GLU A 27 -6.83 6.48 1.32
C GLU A 27 -5.67 5.59 1.77
N VAL A 28 -5.04 4.92 0.80
CA VAL A 28 -3.93 4.01 1.07
C VAL A 28 -2.74 4.85 1.49
N MET A 29 -2.13 4.53 2.63
CA MET A 29 -0.91 5.19 3.06
C MET A 29 0.18 5.00 2.01
N LYS A 30 0.62 6.12 1.40
CA LYS A 30 1.62 6.11 0.34
C LYS A 30 3.05 6.06 0.87
N LYS A 31 3.33 6.73 1.97
CA LYS A 31 4.66 6.83 2.60
C LYS A 31 4.56 7.08 4.11
N ILE A 32 5.62 6.77 4.83
CA ILE A 32 5.83 7.17 6.21
C ILE A 32 6.79 8.37 6.21
N GLU A 33 6.40 9.49 6.80
CA GLU A 33 7.22 10.68 6.89
C GLU A 33 7.65 10.97 8.34
N LEU A 34 8.96 11.02 8.58
CA LEU A 34 9.57 11.16 9.89
C LEU A 34 10.47 12.42 9.97
N GLN A 35 10.75 12.89 11.17
CA GLN A 35 11.74 13.95 11.40
C GLN A 35 13.17 13.43 11.24
N SER A 36 13.42 12.19 11.61
CA SER A 36 14.71 11.51 11.49
C SER A 36 14.50 10.00 11.36
N PHE A 37 15.50 9.28 10.86
CA PHE A 37 15.48 7.81 10.80
C PHE A 37 16.86 7.25 11.14
N THR A 38 16.91 6.34 12.12
CA THR A 38 18.13 5.68 12.58
C THR A 38 18.00 4.16 12.54
N ASN A 39 19.12 3.43 12.57
CA ASN A 39 19.10 1.98 12.64
C ASN A 39 18.44 1.47 13.96
N LYS A 40 18.55 2.23 15.04
CA LYS A 40 17.83 1.94 16.29
C LYS A 40 16.31 2.01 16.08
N MET A 41 15.83 3.05 15.39
CA MET A 41 14.41 3.14 15.04
C MET A 41 13.97 2.01 14.14
N ALA A 42 14.80 1.60 13.17
CA ALA A 42 14.50 0.44 12.31
C ALA A 42 14.33 -0.85 13.14
N LEU A 43 15.22 -1.09 14.11
CA LEU A 43 15.10 -2.23 15.03
C LEU A 43 13.77 -2.17 15.82
N GLU A 44 13.47 -1.02 16.42
CA GLU A 44 12.24 -0.83 17.21
C GLU A 44 10.96 -1.03 16.35
N MET A 45 10.93 -0.49 15.13
CA MET A 45 9.83 -0.66 14.18
C MET A 45 9.67 -2.13 13.77
N GLY A 46 10.79 -2.77 13.43
CA GLY A 46 10.79 -4.19 13.04
C GLY A 46 10.26 -5.08 14.14
N MET A 47 10.74 -4.90 15.37
CA MET A 47 10.29 -5.66 16.53
C MET A 47 8.80 -5.41 16.83
N ALA A 48 8.32 -4.18 16.75
CA ALA A 48 6.89 -3.87 16.95
C ALA A 48 5.99 -4.60 15.95
N ILE A 49 6.41 -4.70 14.68
CA ILE A 49 5.66 -5.42 13.65
C ILE A 49 5.69 -6.94 13.93
N VAL A 50 6.85 -7.50 14.30
CA VAL A 50 6.98 -8.93 14.66
C VAL A 50 6.10 -9.28 15.87
N GLU A 51 6.12 -8.47 16.91
CA GLU A 51 5.31 -8.67 18.11
C GLU A 51 3.82 -8.61 17.82
N LEU A 52 3.40 -7.63 17.02
CA LEU A 52 2.00 -7.52 16.57
C LEU A 52 1.58 -8.75 15.75
N ALA A 53 2.43 -9.22 14.82
CA ALA A 53 2.15 -10.42 14.04
C ALA A 53 1.99 -11.65 14.94
N LYS A 54 2.88 -11.83 15.90
CA LYS A 54 2.79 -12.91 16.90
C LYS A 54 1.50 -12.85 17.71
N SER A 55 1.12 -11.66 18.18
CA SER A 55 -0.13 -11.47 18.94
C SER A 55 -1.39 -11.81 18.14
N ARG A 56 -1.31 -11.71 16.82
CA ARG A 56 -2.40 -12.04 15.87
C ARG A 56 -2.29 -13.47 15.30
N ASN A 57 -1.33 -14.25 15.77
CA ASN A 57 -1.03 -15.58 15.22
C ASN A 57 -0.77 -15.56 13.71
N GLN A 58 -0.11 -14.50 13.23
CA GLN A 58 0.27 -14.28 11.83
C GLN A 58 1.75 -14.58 11.63
N ASN A 59 2.09 -15.34 10.57
CA ASN A 59 3.47 -15.68 10.25
C ASN A 59 3.96 -14.82 9.07
N ILE A 60 5.00 -14.03 9.30
CA ILE A 60 5.49 -13.03 8.34
C ILE A 60 7.01 -13.06 8.16
N GLY A 61 7.45 -12.66 6.97
CA GLY A 61 8.78 -12.11 6.76
C GLY A 61 8.71 -10.59 6.79
N ILE A 62 9.70 -9.94 7.37
CA ILE A 62 9.84 -8.49 7.38
C ILE A 62 11.28 -8.09 7.11
N GLU A 63 11.47 -7.08 6.27
CA GLU A 63 12.75 -6.43 6.03
C GLU A 63 12.60 -4.91 6.13
N ILE A 64 13.53 -4.27 6.84
CA ILE A 64 13.74 -2.83 6.77
C ILE A 64 15.11 -2.57 6.17
N SER A 65 15.15 -1.86 5.03
CA SER A 65 16.40 -1.55 4.34
C SER A 65 16.56 -0.05 4.17
N ARG A 66 17.77 0.46 4.51
CA ARG A 66 18.20 1.82 4.18
C ARG A 66 18.81 1.79 2.80
N LEU A 67 18.11 2.38 1.82
CA LEU A 67 18.51 2.29 0.42
C LEU A 67 18.73 0.80 0.03
N ASN A 68 19.97 0.36 -0.11
CA ASN A 68 20.32 -1.01 -0.46
C ASN A 68 20.92 -1.82 0.70
N GLN A 69 20.94 -1.29 1.91
CA GLN A 69 21.48 -1.97 3.09
C GLN A 69 20.34 -2.45 4.00
N THR A 70 20.22 -3.74 4.19
CA THR A 70 19.32 -4.34 5.17
C THR A 70 19.78 -3.98 6.58
N VAL A 71 18.92 -3.36 7.38
CA VAL A 71 19.18 -2.98 8.77
C VAL A 71 18.34 -3.75 9.77
N PHE A 72 17.28 -4.43 9.30
CA PHE A 72 16.48 -5.38 10.07
C PHE A 72 15.93 -6.44 9.13
N LEU A 73 16.03 -7.70 9.50
CA LEU A 73 15.44 -8.84 8.79
C LEU A 73 14.92 -9.86 9.80
N TYR A 74 13.69 -10.29 9.62
CA TYR A 74 13.09 -11.41 10.33
C TYR A 74 12.28 -12.26 9.34
N ILE A 75 12.44 -13.55 9.40
CA ILE A 75 11.65 -14.54 8.65
C ILE A 75 11.08 -15.52 9.66
N GLY A 76 9.75 -15.61 9.73
CA GLY A 76 9.09 -16.55 10.63
C GLY A 76 9.32 -18.00 10.21
N ASP A 77 9.37 -18.89 11.22
CA ASP A 77 9.60 -20.32 10.99
C ASP A 77 8.53 -20.92 10.08
N GLY A 78 8.94 -21.80 9.17
CA GLY A 78 8.05 -22.51 8.25
C GLY A 78 7.56 -21.67 7.06
N LEU A 79 7.98 -20.41 6.91
CA LEU A 79 7.74 -19.66 5.68
C LEU A 79 8.55 -20.23 4.50
N PRO A 80 8.01 -20.18 3.27
CA PRO A 80 8.74 -20.60 2.07
C PRO A 80 10.07 -19.85 1.90
N VAL A 81 11.08 -20.55 1.36
CA VAL A 81 12.43 -20.00 1.14
C VAL A 81 12.46 -18.76 0.22
N ASP A 82 11.48 -18.64 -0.67
CA ASP A 82 11.36 -17.52 -1.59
C ASP A 82 10.89 -16.21 -0.94
N LYS A 83 10.58 -16.24 0.37
CA LYS A 83 10.01 -15.09 1.08
C LYS A 83 10.91 -13.86 1.02
N HIS A 84 12.22 -14.05 1.12
CA HIS A 84 13.19 -12.96 0.94
C HIS A 84 13.10 -12.31 -0.45
N ASN A 85 12.87 -13.10 -1.50
CA ASN A 85 12.69 -12.58 -2.84
C ASN A 85 11.39 -11.76 -2.98
N TRP A 86 10.31 -12.16 -2.31
CA TRP A 86 9.09 -11.36 -2.26
C TRP A 86 9.29 -10.02 -1.56
N LEU A 87 10.03 -10.00 -0.44
CA LEU A 87 10.37 -8.76 0.26
C LEU A 87 11.14 -7.82 -0.66
N ARG A 88 12.19 -8.31 -1.32
CA ARG A 88 13.02 -7.54 -2.24
C ARG A 88 12.20 -6.93 -3.39
N ARG A 89 11.36 -7.73 -4.05
CA ARG A 89 10.57 -7.30 -5.21
C ARG A 89 9.53 -6.24 -4.85
N LYS A 90 8.87 -6.35 -3.69
CA LYS A 90 7.94 -5.34 -3.18
C LYS A 90 8.69 -4.05 -2.80
N ALA A 91 9.85 -4.17 -2.13
CA ALA A 91 10.68 -3.03 -1.77
C ALA A 91 11.18 -2.28 -3.02
N ASN A 92 11.54 -2.99 -4.09
CA ASN A 92 11.95 -2.37 -5.34
C ASN A 92 10.84 -1.51 -5.96
N VAL A 93 9.58 -1.96 -5.91
CA VAL A 93 8.44 -1.12 -6.35
C VAL A 93 8.33 0.14 -5.49
N ALA A 94 8.40 0.00 -4.16
CA ALA A 94 8.29 1.16 -3.27
C ALA A 94 9.45 2.16 -3.47
N LYS A 95 10.66 1.68 -3.78
CA LYS A 95 11.82 2.52 -4.10
C LYS A 95 11.66 3.20 -5.46
N GLN A 96 11.19 2.48 -6.47
CA GLN A 96 11.08 2.98 -7.84
C GLN A 96 10.04 4.11 -7.97
N PHE A 97 8.91 3.96 -7.28
CA PHE A 97 7.81 4.90 -7.37
C PHE A 97 7.73 5.89 -6.21
N GLU A 98 8.58 5.74 -5.18
CA GLU A 98 8.56 6.53 -3.95
C GLU A 98 7.19 6.52 -3.25
N GLU A 99 6.42 5.47 -3.50
CA GLU A 99 5.10 5.22 -2.95
C GLU A 99 4.98 3.78 -2.45
N SER A 100 4.01 3.51 -1.58
CA SER A 100 3.77 2.14 -1.13
C SER A 100 3.42 1.22 -2.30
N SER A 101 3.92 -0.01 -2.24
CA SER A 101 3.65 -1.01 -3.27
C SER A 101 2.16 -1.35 -3.43
N LEU A 102 1.33 -1.06 -2.40
CA LEU A 102 -0.13 -1.16 -2.49
C LEU A 102 -0.73 0.01 -3.28
N SER A 103 -0.24 1.23 -3.08
CA SER A 103 -0.67 2.39 -3.88
C SER A 103 -0.38 2.14 -5.36
N VAL A 104 0.87 1.76 -5.68
CA VAL A 104 1.27 1.44 -7.06
C VAL A 104 0.40 0.33 -7.66
N LYS A 105 0.10 -0.75 -6.91
CA LYS A 105 -0.83 -1.80 -7.36
C LYS A 105 -2.19 -1.21 -7.77
N ASN A 106 -2.74 -0.31 -6.96
CA ASN A 106 -4.05 0.28 -7.20
C ASN A 106 -4.02 1.20 -8.43
N ASP A 107 -2.99 2.03 -8.56
CA ASP A 107 -2.81 2.94 -9.69
C ASP A 107 -2.63 2.16 -11.01
N LEU A 108 -1.86 1.07 -11.02
CA LEU A 108 -1.72 0.18 -12.17
C LEU A 108 -3.06 -0.43 -12.58
N LYS A 109 -3.85 -0.88 -11.60
CA LYS A 109 -5.17 -1.47 -11.84
C LYS A 109 -6.15 -0.42 -12.38
N GLU A 110 -6.18 0.76 -11.80
CA GLU A 110 -7.07 1.85 -12.23
C GLU A 110 -6.72 2.36 -13.64
N GLY A 111 -5.43 2.50 -13.92
CA GLY A 111 -4.92 2.93 -15.22
C GLY A 111 -4.86 1.83 -16.28
N ASN A 112 -5.25 0.59 -15.97
CA ASN A 112 -5.07 -0.59 -16.84
C ASN A 112 -3.63 -0.72 -17.36
N MET A 113 -2.67 -0.50 -16.46
CA MET A 113 -1.22 -0.52 -16.72
C MET A 113 -0.55 -1.77 -16.13
N SER A 114 0.69 -2.05 -16.55
CA SER A 114 1.53 -3.07 -15.92
C SER A 114 2.94 -2.56 -15.73
N LEU A 115 3.66 -3.13 -14.76
CA LEU A 115 5.07 -2.78 -14.50
C LEU A 115 5.94 -3.02 -15.73
N GLU A 116 5.77 -4.16 -16.40
CA GLU A 116 6.60 -4.53 -17.56
C GLU A 116 6.26 -3.70 -18.81
N LYS A 117 4.98 -3.71 -19.23
CA LYS A 117 4.60 -3.09 -20.52
C LYS A 117 4.65 -1.56 -20.48
N THR A 118 4.30 -0.95 -19.34
CA THR A 118 4.20 0.50 -19.21
C THR A 118 5.53 1.13 -18.78
N PHE A 119 6.27 0.44 -17.89
CA PHE A 119 7.46 1.00 -17.25
C PHE A 119 8.75 0.25 -17.58
N GLY A 120 8.69 -0.89 -18.29
CA GLY A 120 9.86 -1.71 -18.62
C GLY A 120 10.49 -2.41 -17.41
N LEU A 121 9.72 -2.63 -16.33
CA LEU A 121 10.19 -3.23 -15.08
C LEU A 121 9.92 -4.73 -15.05
N ASP A 122 10.97 -5.55 -15.05
CA ASP A 122 10.90 -7.01 -15.07
C ASP A 122 10.28 -7.56 -13.78
N GLU A 123 9.36 -8.51 -13.91
CA GLU A 123 8.73 -9.21 -12.78
C GLU A 123 9.72 -9.97 -11.89
N LYS A 124 10.91 -10.33 -12.39
CA LYS A 124 11.97 -10.93 -11.57
C LYS A 124 12.41 -10.00 -10.44
N ASP A 125 12.37 -8.69 -10.68
CA ASP A 125 12.87 -7.68 -9.77
C ASP A 125 11.79 -6.80 -9.14
N PHE A 126 10.59 -6.75 -9.74
CA PHE A 126 9.52 -5.87 -9.30
C PHE A 126 8.20 -6.62 -9.16
N ILE A 127 7.45 -6.33 -8.09
CA ILE A 127 6.09 -6.83 -7.93
C ILE A 127 5.21 -5.81 -7.20
N ALA A 128 4.17 -5.32 -7.88
CA ALA A 128 3.18 -4.40 -7.31
C ALA A 128 2.15 -5.19 -6.48
N LYS A 129 2.55 -5.58 -5.28
CA LYS A 129 1.74 -6.22 -4.25
C LYS A 129 1.91 -5.46 -2.94
N GLY A 130 0.83 -5.28 -2.18
CA GLY A 130 0.89 -4.58 -0.91
C GLY A 130 1.91 -5.16 0.06
N GLY A 131 2.39 -4.32 0.98
CA GLY A 131 3.32 -4.73 2.03
C GLY A 131 4.69 -4.07 1.99
N SER A 132 4.96 -3.12 1.09
CA SER A 132 6.14 -2.26 1.19
C SER A 132 5.75 -0.80 1.26
N ILE A 133 6.31 -0.06 2.24
CA ILE A 133 6.07 1.37 2.46
C ILE A 133 7.40 2.08 2.56
N PRO A 134 7.64 3.12 1.74
CA PRO A 134 8.87 3.91 1.82
C PRO A 134 8.84 4.85 3.02
N ILE A 135 10.00 5.06 3.63
CA ILE A 135 10.23 6.00 4.73
C ILE A 135 10.94 7.22 4.17
N PHE A 136 10.35 8.36 4.41
CA PHE A 136 10.91 9.68 4.11
C PHE A 136 11.34 10.39 5.39
N VAL A 137 12.42 11.14 5.30
CA VAL A 137 12.82 12.10 6.32
C VAL A 137 12.62 13.50 5.77
N LYS A 138 11.98 14.39 6.54
CA LYS A 138 11.71 15.77 6.12
C LYS A 138 13.01 16.45 5.67
N ALA A 139 12.94 17.17 4.55
CA ALA A 139 14.07 17.86 3.93
C ALA A 139 15.24 16.98 3.43
N VAL A 140 15.10 15.63 3.50
CA VAL A 140 16.13 14.68 3.02
C VAL A 140 15.61 13.86 1.82
N GLY A 141 14.34 13.43 1.89
CA GLY A 141 13.76 12.53 0.90
C GLY A 141 13.61 11.09 1.42
N MET A 142 13.48 10.13 0.49
CA MET A 142 13.38 8.73 0.85
C MET A 142 14.70 8.18 1.39
N VAL A 143 14.66 7.55 2.56
CA VAL A 143 15.85 7.01 3.25
C VAL A 143 15.81 5.51 3.49
N ALA A 144 14.61 4.91 3.46
CA ALA A 144 14.44 3.49 3.75
C ALA A 144 13.12 2.95 3.20
N THR A 145 12.94 1.63 3.27
CA THR A 145 11.66 0.93 3.09
C THR A 145 11.41 -0.03 4.24
N ILE A 146 10.15 -0.16 4.65
CA ILE A 146 9.66 -1.27 5.48
C ILE A 146 8.84 -2.18 4.59
N THR A 147 9.16 -3.47 4.60
CA THR A 147 8.49 -4.45 3.74
C THR A 147 8.09 -5.68 4.53
N VAL A 148 6.84 -6.10 4.40
CA VAL A 148 6.27 -7.31 4.98
C VAL A 148 5.76 -8.23 3.87
N SER A 149 5.88 -9.53 4.07
CA SER A 149 5.35 -10.56 3.20
C SER A 149 5.03 -11.83 3.98
N GLY A 150 3.88 -12.41 3.74
CA GLY A 150 3.46 -13.65 4.41
C GLY A 150 1.94 -13.78 4.50
N LEU A 151 1.23 -12.67 4.39
CA LEU A 151 -0.22 -12.59 4.44
C LEU A 151 -0.79 -12.25 3.05
N HIS A 152 -2.07 -11.93 2.99
CA HIS A 152 -2.64 -11.23 1.84
C HIS A 152 -1.99 -9.85 1.71
N ASP A 153 -1.84 -9.35 0.50
CA ASP A 153 -1.07 -8.12 0.24
C ASP A 153 -1.64 -6.86 0.92
N GLU A 154 -2.95 -6.73 1.08
CA GLU A 154 -3.56 -5.66 1.88
C GLU A 154 -3.27 -5.84 3.39
N GLU A 155 -3.20 -7.07 3.89
CA GLU A 155 -2.86 -7.37 5.28
C GLU A 155 -1.38 -7.15 5.57
N ASP A 156 -0.48 -7.52 4.63
CA ASP A 156 0.94 -7.20 4.70
C ASP A 156 1.17 -5.68 4.82
N HIS A 157 0.38 -4.88 4.10
CA HIS A 157 0.44 -3.42 4.20
C HIS A 157 -0.15 -2.91 5.52
N LYS A 158 -1.30 -3.46 5.91
CA LYS A 158 -2.03 -3.04 7.10
C LYS A 158 -1.26 -3.31 8.40
N ILE A 159 -0.56 -4.44 8.52
CA ILE A 159 0.17 -4.76 9.75
C ILE A 159 1.30 -3.75 10.02
N ILE A 160 1.95 -3.22 8.99
CA ILE A 160 2.94 -2.16 9.14
C ILE A 160 2.30 -0.92 9.77
N ILE A 161 1.16 -0.49 9.22
CA ILE A 161 0.43 0.69 9.71
C ILE A 161 -0.03 0.47 11.15
N ASP A 162 -0.68 -0.66 11.43
CA ASP A 162 -1.23 -0.97 12.74
C ASP A 162 -0.15 -1.02 13.83
N ALA A 163 1.04 -1.51 13.51
CA ALA A 163 2.14 -1.61 14.47
C ALA A 163 2.81 -0.26 14.76
N LEU A 164 2.79 0.66 13.81
CA LEU A 164 3.55 1.91 13.90
C LEU A 164 2.70 3.13 14.21
N LYS A 165 1.38 3.05 13.95
CA LYS A 165 0.42 4.11 14.23
C LYS A 165 0.43 4.51 15.71
N GLY A 166 0.38 5.83 15.94
CA GLY A 166 0.39 6.40 17.30
C GLY A 166 1.76 6.51 17.96
N LYS A 167 2.78 5.80 17.43
CA LYS A 167 4.17 5.94 17.89
C LYS A 167 5.04 6.75 16.93
N TYR A 168 4.79 6.61 15.64
CA TYR A 168 5.60 7.26 14.60
C TYR A 168 4.80 8.21 13.71
N PHE A 169 3.48 8.07 13.65
CA PHE A 169 2.55 8.94 12.91
C PHE A 169 1.11 8.85 13.45
#